data_2d53991302b0bb6bad24ce9956fd70ca
#
_entry.id   2d53991302b0bb6bad24ce9956fd70ca
#
_cell.length_a   1.000
_cell.length_b   1.000
_cell.length_c   1.000
_cell.angle_alpha   90.00
_cell.angle_beta   90.00
_cell.angle_gamma   90.00
#
_symmetry.space_group_name_H-M   'P 1'
#
loop_
_entity.id
_entity.type
_entity.pdbx_description
1 polymer ?
#
loop_
_entity_poly.entity_id
_entity_poly.type
_entity_poly.pdbx_seq_one_letter_code
_entity_poly.pdbx_strand_id
1 'polypeptide(L)'
;MVIQSYCLVMLDWSKCAAVERIAGKVSGAWLFKGTRVPVAALFENLEDGATVDDFLEWFPGVAREQVEAVLEHAGQSLAAA
;
A
#
# COMPACT_ATOMS: atom_id res chain seq x y z
N MET A 1 2.06 20.33 4.24
CA MET A 1 3.40 20.67 3.85
C MET A 1 3.78 20.05 2.52
N VAL A 2 4.44 20.84 1.70
CA VAL A 2 4.88 20.40 0.40
C VAL A 2 5.83 19.21 0.51
N ILE A 3 6.66 19.18 1.53
CA ILE A 3 7.64 18.12 1.72
C ILE A 3 6.98 16.76 1.85
N GLN A 4 5.87 16.67 2.57
CA GLN A 4 5.19 15.39 2.73
C GLN A 4 4.61 14.89 1.43
N SER A 5 3.99 15.78 0.67
CA SER A 5 3.47 15.40 -0.63
C SER A 5 4.58 14.93 -1.54
N TYR A 6 5.70 15.61 -1.45
CA TYR A 6 6.85 15.26 -2.26
C TYR A 6 7.37 13.86 -1.93
N CYS A 7 7.44 13.53 -0.64
CA CYS A 7 7.88 12.19 -0.21
C CYS A 7 6.95 11.10 -0.74
N LEU A 8 5.64 11.35 -0.72
CA LEU A 8 4.69 10.38 -1.26
C LEU A 8 4.89 10.16 -2.74
N VAL A 9 5.19 11.23 -3.47
CA VAL A 9 5.43 11.14 -4.91
C VAL A 9 6.67 10.29 -5.20
N MET A 10 7.63 10.27 -4.28
CA MET A 10 8.87 9.53 -4.46
C MET A 10 8.76 8.05 -4.16
N LEU A 11 7.65 7.59 -3.58
CA LEU A 11 7.43 6.17 -3.36
C LEU A 11 7.19 5.49 -4.71
N ASP A 12 8.10 4.61 -5.08
CA ASP A 12 8.03 3.93 -6.36
C ASP A 12 7.47 2.52 -6.16
N TRP A 13 6.16 2.41 -6.22
CA TRP A 13 5.49 1.14 -6.02
C TRP A 13 5.75 0.12 -7.13
N SER A 14 6.25 0.57 -8.27
CA SER A 14 6.54 -0.35 -9.36
C SER A 14 7.60 -1.37 -9.00
N LYS A 15 8.39 -1.10 -7.97
CA LYS A 15 9.44 -2.01 -7.51
C LYS A 15 8.98 -2.94 -6.41
N CYS A 16 7.73 -2.85 -5.99
CA CYS A 16 7.17 -3.70 -4.96
C CYS A 16 6.40 -4.84 -5.63
N ALA A 17 6.88 -6.06 -5.46
CA ALA A 17 6.28 -7.22 -6.14
C ALA A 17 4.89 -7.56 -5.62
N ALA A 18 4.51 -7.04 -4.46
CA ALA A 18 3.22 -7.35 -3.84
C ALA A 18 2.07 -6.50 -4.38
N VAL A 19 2.36 -5.52 -5.22
CA VAL A 19 1.32 -4.59 -5.72
C VAL A 19 1.31 -4.58 -7.24
N GLU A 20 0.20 -4.13 -7.79
CA GLU A 20 0.04 -4.00 -9.23
C GLU A 20 -0.84 -2.81 -9.54
N ARG A 21 -0.74 -2.34 -10.76
CA ARG A 21 -1.55 -1.24 -11.25
C ARG A 21 -2.10 -1.63 -12.60
N ILE A 22 -3.42 -1.67 -12.70
CA ILE A 22 -4.10 -2.12 -13.90
C ILE A 22 -4.88 -0.95 -14.49
N ALA A 23 -4.58 -0.61 -15.74
CA ALA A 23 -5.24 0.49 -16.42
C ALA A 23 -6.75 0.26 -16.45
N GLY A 24 -7.49 1.33 -16.15
CA GLY A 24 -8.94 1.28 -16.18
C GLY A 24 -9.57 0.60 -14.96
N LYS A 25 -8.78 0.17 -14.00
CA LYS A 25 -9.28 -0.50 -12.82
C LYS A 25 -9.01 0.37 -11.60
N VAL A 26 -10.05 0.67 -10.83
CA VAL A 26 -9.97 1.50 -9.62
C VAL A 26 -9.20 2.79 -9.87
N SER A 27 -9.52 3.45 -10.99
CA SER A 27 -8.92 4.75 -11.37
C SER A 27 -7.41 4.74 -11.43
N GLY A 28 -6.80 3.59 -11.73
CA GLY A 28 -5.35 3.48 -11.85
C GLY A 28 -4.61 3.43 -10.53
N ALA A 29 -5.30 3.20 -9.42
CA ALA A 29 -4.65 3.12 -8.13
C ALA A 29 -3.78 1.86 -8.04
N TRP A 30 -2.75 1.92 -7.18
CA TRP A 30 -1.98 0.74 -6.86
C TRP A 30 -2.79 -0.20 -5.98
N LEU A 31 -2.87 -1.45 -6.36
CA LEU A 31 -3.67 -2.48 -5.69
C LEU A 31 -2.74 -3.58 -5.17
N PHE A 32 -3.19 -4.27 -4.12
CA PHE A 32 -2.53 -5.51 -3.74
C PHE A 32 -2.72 -6.51 -4.88
N LYS A 33 -1.63 -7.16 -5.28
CA LYS A 33 -1.61 -8.01 -6.45
C LYS A 33 -2.67 -9.10 -6.35
N GLY A 34 -3.45 -9.25 -7.41
CA GLY A 34 -4.50 -10.26 -7.46
C GLY A 34 -5.78 -9.85 -6.75
N THR A 35 -5.88 -8.61 -6.27
CA THR A 35 -7.07 -8.11 -5.58
C THR A 35 -7.53 -6.80 -6.17
N ARG A 36 -8.67 -6.31 -5.69
CA ARG A 36 -9.14 -4.97 -6.01
C ARG A 36 -8.96 -4.02 -4.83
N VAL A 37 -8.18 -4.43 -3.84
CA VAL A 37 -7.97 -3.64 -2.63
C VAL A 37 -6.84 -2.66 -2.85
N PRO A 38 -7.10 -1.34 -2.79
CA PRO A 38 -6.03 -0.35 -2.97
C PRO A 38 -5.04 -0.40 -1.81
N VAL A 39 -3.78 -0.18 -2.14
CA VAL A 39 -2.74 -0.08 -1.11
C VAL A 39 -3.08 1.05 -0.13
N ALA A 40 -3.67 2.14 -0.63
CA ALA A 40 -4.07 3.26 0.22
C ALA A 40 -5.02 2.83 1.33
N ALA A 41 -5.86 1.82 1.08
CA ALA A 41 -6.81 1.36 2.10
C ALA A 41 -6.09 0.84 3.35
N LEU A 42 -4.94 0.20 3.16
CA LEU A 42 -4.15 -0.27 4.31
C LEU A 42 -3.73 0.91 5.18
N PHE A 43 -3.15 1.94 4.56
CA PHE A 43 -2.64 3.07 5.33
C PHE A 43 -3.77 3.86 5.97
N GLU A 44 -4.90 4.01 5.30
CA GLU A 44 -6.05 4.69 5.86
C GLU A 44 -6.58 3.97 7.10
N ASN A 45 -6.65 2.65 7.04
CA ASN A 45 -7.12 1.88 8.18
C ASN A 45 -6.14 1.95 9.35
N LEU A 46 -4.84 1.89 9.06
CA LEU A 46 -3.84 2.03 10.12
C LEU A 46 -3.89 3.40 10.77
N GLU A 47 -4.13 4.45 9.99
CA GLU A 47 -4.29 5.79 10.53
C GLU A 47 -5.48 5.89 11.47
N ASP A 48 -6.52 5.14 11.20
CA ASP A 48 -7.73 5.12 12.02
C ASP A 48 -7.58 4.23 13.26
N GLY A 49 -6.41 3.64 13.46
CA GLY A 49 -6.15 2.85 14.65
C GLY A 49 -6.31 1.35 14.48
N ALA A 50 -6.61 0.88 13.27
CA ALA A 50 -6.73 -0.55 13.02
C ALA A 50 -5.35 -1.20 13.02
N THR A 51 -5.31 -2.48 13.37
CA THR A 51 -4.09 -3.27 13.29
C THR A 51 -4.02 -3.97 11.94
N VAL A 52 -2.84 -4.53 11.62
CA VAL A 52 -2.69 -5.34 10.42
C VAL A 52 -3.65 -6.53 10.47
N ASP A 53 -3.81 -7.15 11.64
CA ASP A 53 -4.73 -8.28 11.78
C ASP A 53 -6.17 -7.87 11.46
N ASP A 54 -6.58 -6.69 11.92
CA ASP A 54 -7.91 -6.17 11.60
C ASP A 54 -8.08 -6.00 10.10
N PHE A 55 -7.08 -5.41 9.46
CA PHE A 55 -7.12 -5.17 8.02
C PHE A 55 -7.27 -6.49 7.25
N LEU A 56 -6.48 -7.49 7.64
CA LEU A 56 -6.53 -8.80 6.97
C LEU A 56 -7.88 -9.48 7.16
N GLU A 57 -8.51 -9.27 8.30
CA GLU A 57 -9.83 -9.83 8.56
C GLU A 57 -10.88 -9.18 7.66
N TRP A 58 -10.78 -7.87 7.47
CA TRP A 58 -11.74 -7.13 6.65
C TRP A 58 -11.51 -7.31 5.15
N PHE A 59 -10.29 -7.64 4.74
CA PHE A 59 -9.93 -7.81 3.35
C PHE A 59 -9.27 -9.18 3.15
N PRO A 60 -10.06 -10.25 3.20
CA PRO A 60 -9.47 -11.61 3.19
C PRO A 60 -8.74 -11.99 1.90
N GLY A 61 -8.94 -11.21 0.82
CA GLY A 61 -8.22 -11.46 -0.42
C GLY A 61 -6.76 -11.02 -0.38
N VAL A 62 -6.37 -10.26 0.64
CA VAL A 62 -4.99 -9.78 0.80
C VAL A 62 -4.25 -10.71 1.74
N ALA A 63 -3.06 -11.15 1.34
CA ALA A 63 -2.24 -12.02 2.18
C ALA A 63 -1.38 -11.18 3.14
N ARG A 64 -1.07 -11.76 4.29
CA ARG A 64 -0.21 -11.09 5.27
C ARG A 64 1.13 -10.72 4.66
N GLU A 65 1.69 -11.61 3.85
CA GLU A 65 2.97 -11.36 3.19
C GLU A 65 2.93 -10.13 2.30
N GLN A 66 1.78 -9.89 1.67
CA GLN A 66 1.62 -8.71 0.83
C GLN A 66 1.63 -7.43 1.66
N VAL A 67 0.94 -7.46 2.80
CA VAL A 67 0.92 -6.31 3.70
C VAL A 67 2.31 -6.02 4.22
N GLU A 68 3.02 -7.07 4.64
CA GLU A 68 4.38 -6.91 5.16
C GLU A 68 5.32 -6.36 4.10
N ALA A 69 5.21 -6.84 2.86
CA ALA A 69 6.03 -6.34 1.77
C ALA A 69 5.76 -4.87 1.47
N VAL A 70 4.49 -4.48 1.52
CA VAL A 70 4.12 -3.09 1.29
C VAL A 70 4.66 -2.18 2.38
N LEU A 71 4.51 -2.58 3.63
CA LEU A 71 5.01 -1.78 4.75
C LEU A 71 6.53 -1.68 4.72
N GLU A 72 7.20 -2.79 4.40
CA GLU A 72 8.65 -2.78 4.30
C GLU A 72 9.11 -1.87 3.16
N HIS A 73 8.44 -1.95 2.03
CA HIS A 73 8.79 -1.12 0.89
C HIS A 73 8.64 0.36 1.22
N ALA A 74 7.54 0.73 1.88
CA ALA A 74 7.33 2.10 2.28
C ALA A 74 8.38 2.56 3.28
N GLY A 75 8.71 1.69 4.24
CA GLY A 75 9.72 2.00 5.24
C GLY A 75 11.10 2.22 4.63
N GLN A 76 11.48 1.38 3.68
CA GLN A 76 12.75 1.50 3.00
C GLN A 76 12.81 2.79 2.17
N SER A 77 11.72 3.13 1.49
CA SER A 77 11.67 4.34 0.70
C SER A 77 11.82 5.58 1.57
N LEU A 78 11.18 5.58 2.73
CA LEU A 78 11.30 6.70 3.67
C LEU A 78 12.70 6.77 4.28
N ALA A 79 13.29 5.63 4.57
CA ALA A 79 14.64 5.58 5.14
C ALA A 79 15.68 6.08 4.15
N ALA A 80 15.45 5.86 2.86
CA ALA A 80 16.37 6.31 1.82
C ALA A 80 16.28 7.81 1.58
N ALA A 81 15.18 8.42 1.99
CA ALA A 81 15.01 9.85 1.83
C ALA A 81 15.72 10.60 2.94
#